data_9b42facebfacec6037b652c73fd4924e
#
_entry.id   9b42facebfacec6037b652c73fd4924e
#
_cell.length_a   1.000
_cell.length_b   1.000
_cell.length_c   1.000
_cell.angle_alpha   90.00
_cell.angle_beta   90.00
_cell.angle_gamma   90.00
#
_symmetry.space_group_name_H-M   'P 1'
#
loop_
_entity.id
_entity.type
_entity.pdbx_description
1 polymer ?
#
loop_
_entity_poly.entity_id
_entity_poly.type
_entity_poly.pdbx_seq_one_letter_code
_entity_poly.pdbx_strand_id
1 'polypeptide(L)'
;MSPQILAFDISPISILFICISAICAVFLLVFYRARIARIASHQKDCQPTIIKNNIPEVEEEILEEENHNSAFVLDFEAEVPETSILLPPLPNASVIVYSNDEATNLASLLPQILKQNYPAQFEVIVVNDGSAESTSDIVSELQLSYSNLYLTYTPDRSRNLSRKKLALTIGIKAARYEIVVCVNANSRINSPHWLSLMTRNFNDGTDVVIGYATPDAAKDTYRGRRYRAFDRAAEAVTYLSAAIGNAPFRGFSYNLAYRRECFFNNKGFSRSLNLHFGDDDVFINEITTSRNTVVELSEDSIVECCFYHPVKSHNELKRRYNYTAKYLRKNASLFFGACSCATWIWFLSSIFAILASLPDLISTIFVLSAITILSLILWIPLIFTWRKALTALKARRLMLTIPWFMLFRPFHNAYYKIKNKIYYRRNHTWLKK
;
A
#
# COMPACT_ATOMS: atom_id res chain seq x y z
N MET A 1 12.85 51.38 -47.83
CA MET A 1 12.51 50.05 -47.28
C MET A 1 11.93 50.27 -45.90
N SER A 2 10.59 50.25 -45.80
CA SER A 2 9.91 50.29 -44.51
C SER A 2 10.18 48.99 -43.77
N PRO A 3 10.53 49.01 -42.48
CA PRO A 3 10.62 47.78 -41.72
C PRO A 3 9.20 47.19 -41.64
N GLN A 4 8.96 46.09 -42.33
CA GLN A 4 7.81 45.26 -42.06
C GLN A 4 8.00 44.78 -40.60
N ILE A 5 7.29 45.39 -39.67
CA ILE A 5 7.07 44.85 -38.35
C ILE A 5 6.36 43.53 -38.58
N LEU A 6 7.07 42.43 -38.45
CA LEU A 6 6.48 41.06 -38.46
C LEU A 6 5.36 41.10 -37.42
N ALA A 7 4.12 41.27 -37.93
CA ALA A 7 2.94 41.16 -37.09
C ALA A 7 2.91 39.72 -36.56
N PHE A 8 3.19 39.56 -35.27
CA PHE A 8 3.20 38.30 -34.58
C PHE A 8 1.73 37.89 -34.35
N ASP A 9 1.17 37.19 -35.29
CA ASP A 9 -0.27 36.81 -35.26
C ASP A 9 -0.41 35.34 -34.86
N ILE A 10 -0.39 35.09 -33.55
CA ILE A 10 -0.67 33.75 -33.03
C ILE A 10 -2.17 33.50 -33.16
N SER A 11 -2.55 32.41 -33.82
CA SER A 11 -3.94 31.99 -33.93
C SER A 11 -4.66 32.04 -32.56
N PRO A 12 -5.81 32.74 -32.46
CA PRO A 12 -6.61 32.74 -31.22
C PRO A 12 -6.95 31.34 -30.69
N ILE A 13 -7.05 30.37 -31.61
CA ILE A 13 -7.30 28.96 -31.28
C ILE A 13 -6.10 28.37 -30.56
N SER A 14 -4.86 28.64 -30.99
CA SER A 14 -3.65 28.18 -30.33
C SER A 14 -3.53 28.74 -28.90
N ILE A 15 -3.84 30.04 -28.76
CA ILE A 15 -3.84 30.69 -27.44
C ILE A 15 -4.86 30.03 -26.51
N LEU A 16 -6.08 29.77 -26.99
CA LEU A 16 -7.12 29.08 -26.20
C LEU A 16 -6.64 27.72 -25.70
N PHE A 17 -6.03 26.90 -26.55
CA PHE A 17 -5.54 25.59 -26.16
C PHE A 17 -4.34 25.64 -25.22
N ILE A 18 -3.44 26.64 -25.35
CA ILE A 18 -2.36 26.88 -24.38
C ILE A 18 -2.95 27.25 -23.02
N CYS A 19 -3.96 28.11 -22.97
CA CYS A 19 -4.64 28.47 -21.70
C CYS A 19 -5.29 27.25 -21.04
N ILE A 20 -5.97 26.39 -21.81
CA ILE A 20 -6.55 25.14 -21.29
C ILE A 20 -5.44 24.23 -20.73
N SER A 21 -4.33 24.06 -21.45
CA SER A 21 -3.18 23.28 -20.99
C SER A 21 -2.60 23.86 -19.69
N ALA A 22 -2.47 25.17 -19.58
CA ALA A 22 -1.96 25.84 -18.39
C ALA A 22 -2.88 25.64 -17.17
N ILE A 23 -4.19 25.77 -17.36
CA ILE A 23 -5.18 25.51 -16.29
C ILE A 23 -5.08 24.07 -15.79
N CYS A 24 -5.02 23.09 -16.68
CA CYS A 24 -4.85 21.70 -16.32
C CYS A 24 -3.52 21.42 -15.62
N ALA A 25 -2.41 22.06 -16.05
CA ALA A 25 -1.12 21.94 -15.43
C ALA A 25 -1.14 22.49 -13.99
N VAL A 26 -1.74 23.67 -13.76
CA VAL A 26 -1.91 24.26 -12.43
C VAL A 26 -2.76 23.33 -11.54
N PHE A 27 -3.87 22.81 -12.04
CA PHE A 27 -4.70 21.88 -11.30
C PHE A 27 -3.90 20.63 -10.85
N LEU A 28 -3.12 20.03 -11.77
CA LEU A 28 -2.31 18.87 -11.45
C LEU A 28 -1.18 19.18 -10.47
N LEU A 29 -0.53 20.33 -10.57
CA LEU A 29 0.54 20.74 -9.66
C LEU A 29 0.01 21.04 -8.27
N VAL A 30 -1.11 21.74 -8.15
CA VAL A 30 -1.65 22.16 -6.85
C VAL A 30 -2.35 20.98 -6.16
N PHE A 31 -3.27 20.33 -6.82
CA PHE A 31 -4.13 19.33 -6.16
C PHE A 31 -3.58 17.90 -6.25
N TYR A 32 -3.18 17.44 -7.45
CA TYR A 32 -2.73 16.06 -7.62
C TYR A 32 -1.37 15.84 -6.94
N ARG A 33 -0.40 16.75 -7.19
CA ARG A 33 0.91 16.70 -6.55
C ARG A 33 0.82 16.74 -5.03
N ALA A 34 -0.07 17.59 -4.45
CA ALA A 34 -0.26 17.66 -3.00
C ALA A 34 -0.73 16.32 -2.41
N ARG A 35 -1.62 15.59 -3.12
CA ARG A 35 -2.08 14.26 -2.67
C ARG A 35 -0.94 13.23 -2.67
N ILE A 36 -0.10 13.22 -3.69
CA ILE A 36 1.04 12.32 -3.77
C ILE A 36 2.09 12.66 -2.69
N ALA A 37 2.34 13.96 -2.48
CA ALA A 37 3.31 14.42 -1.51
C ALA A 37 2.99 14.01 -0.07
N ARG A 38 1.70 13.89 0.28
CA ARG A 38 1.24 13.43 1.60
C ARG A 38 1.85 12.10 2.02
N ILE A 39 2.08 11.18 1.08
CA ILE A 39 2.65 9.87 1.39
C ILE A 39 4.05 9.99 1.98
N ALA A 40 4.93 10.72 1.30
CA ALA A 40 6.32 10.87 1.75
C ALA A 40 6.45 11.78 2.98
N SER A 41 5.58 12.78 3.13
CA SER A 41 5.53 13.61 4.33
C SER A 41 5.09 12.80 5.53
N HIS A 42 3.94 12.13 5.41
CA HIS A 42 3.39 11.31 6.49
C HIS A 42 4.31 10.17 6.92
N GLN A 43 5.02 9.52 5.97
CA GLN A 43 6.00 8.49 6.32
C GLN A 43 7.11 9.04 7.24
N LYS A 44 7.59 10.26 6.98
CA LYS A 44 8.59 10.89 7.84
C LYS A 44 8.05 11.17 9.24
N ASP A 45 6.80 11.64 9.31
CA ASP A 45 6.13 11.93 10.58
C ASP A 45 5.85 10.65 11.39
N CYS A 46 5.68 9.52 10.72
CA CYS A 46 5.47 8.21 11.36
C CYS A 46 6.75 7.54 11.86
N GLN A 47 7.96 8.02 11.51
CA GLN A 47 9.19 7.36 11.97
C GLN A 47 9.28 7.44 13.51
N PRO A 48 9.55 6.31 14.18
CA PRO A 48 9.74 6.33 15.64
C PRO A 48 11.01 7.10 16.00
N THR A 49 10.99 7.75 17.16
CA THR A 49 12.20 8.37 17.70
C THR A 49 13.15 7.26 18.17
N ILE A 50 14.28 7.15 17.52
CA ILE A 50 15.34 6.21 17.90
C ILE A 50 16.14 6.86 19.04
N ILE A 51 16.07 6.32 20.23
CA ILE A 51 17.01 6.66 21.30
C ILE A 51 18.26 5.80 21.05
N LYS A 52 19.33 6.44 20.57
CA LYS A 52 20.66 5.87 20.69
C LYS A 52 21.02 5.93 22.16
N ASN A 53 20.98 4.82 22.85
CA ASN A 53 21.62 4.73 24.15
C ASN A 53 23.11 5.00 23.90
N ASN A 54 23.58 6.17 24.27
CA ASN A 54 25.00 6.43 24.38
C ASN A 54 25.48 5.50 25.51
N ILE A 55 25.98 4.34 25.15
CA ILE A 55 26.83 3.57 26.02
C ILE A 55 28.04 4.50 26.24
N PRO A 56 28.35 4.91 27.48
CA PRO A 56 29.57 5.67 27.70
C PRO A 56 30.71 4.84 27.15
N GLU A 57 31.51 5.42 26.26
CA GLU A 57 32.79 4.85 25.86
C GLU A 57 33.56 4.57 27.15
N VAL A 58 33.66 3.30 27.51
CA VAL A 58 34.61 2.86 28.53
C VAL A 58 35.95 3.07 27.87
N GLU A 59 36.66 4.13 28.27
CA GLU A 59 38.09 4.30 27.95
C GLU A 59 38.79 3.02 28.37
N GLU A 60 39.26 2.22 27.39
CA GLU A 60 40.19 1.13 27.64
C GLU A 60 41.48 1.74 28.14
N GLU A 61 41.66 1.80 29.46
CA GLU A 61 42.96 1.86 30.08
C GLU A 61 43.68 0.57 29.76
N ILE A 62 44.60 0.65 28.82
CA ILE A 62 45.52 -0.43 28.46
C ILE A 62 46.46 -0.63 29.66
N LEU A 63 46.14 -1.60 30.50
CA LEU A 63 47.11 -2.19 31.40
C LEU A 63 47.82 -3.34 30.64
N GLU A 64 49.01 -3.03 30.13
CA GLU A 64 49.98 -4.03 29.76
C GLU A 64 50.42 -4.80 30.99
N GLU A 65 49.99 -6.06 31.14
CA GLU A 65 50.66 -7.04 31.96
C GLU A 65 50.78 -8.37 31.19
N GLU A 66 52.00 -8.75 30.94
CA GLU A 66 52.42 -10.04 30.39
C GLU A 66 51.97 -11.19 31.32
N ASN A 67 51.38 -12.24 30.80
CA ASN A 67 51.91 -13.62 30.90
C ASN A 67 50.95 -14.72 30.44
N HIS A 68 51.49 -15.51 29.54
CA HIS A 68 51.38 -16.97 29.28
C HIS A 68 50.10 -17.77 29.58
N ASN A 69 49.69 -18.41 28.45
CA ASN A 69 49.03 -19.74 28.38
C ASN A 69 47.57 -19.89 28.90
N SER A 70 46.66 -19.87 27.96
CA SER A 70 45.79 -21.03 27.65
C SER A 70 44.74 -20.63 26.61
N ALA A 71 44.55 -21.48 25.60
CA ALA A 71 43.50 -21.31 24.59
C ALA A 71 42.13 -21.43 25.25
N PHE A 72 41.43 -20.31 25.34
CA PHE A 72 40.01 -20.26 25.67
C PHE A 72 39.37 -19.53 24.47
N VAL A 73 38.71 -20.31 23.61
CA VAL A 73 37.87 -19.77 22.52
C VAL A 73 36.63 -19.18 23.19
N LEU A 74 36.63 -17.86 23.39
CA LEU A 74 35.43 -17.12 23.68
C LEU A 74 34.73 -16.85 22.37
N ASP A 75 33.65 -17.58 22.09
CA ASP A 75 32.65 -17.17 21.11
C ASP A 75 32.04 -15.86 21.61
N PHE A 76 32.59 -14.75 21.15
CA PHE A 76 31.92 -13.46 21.22
C PHE A 76 30.82 -13.45 20.17
N GLU A 77 29.60 -13.88 20.57
CA GLU A 77 28.40 -13.38 19.93
C GLU A 77 28.41 -11.86 20.17
N ALA A 78 28.77 -11.09 19.15
CA ALA A 78 28.65 -9.65 19.18
C ALA A 78 27.17 -9.31 19.41
N GLU A 79 26.83 -8.93 20.63
CA GLU A 79 25.51 -8.35 20.94
C GLU A 79 25.34 -7.11 20.08
N VAL A 80 24.51 -7.22 19.04
CA VAL A 80 24.05 -6.08 18.25
C VAL A 80 23.36 -5.12 19.23
N PRO A 81 23.80 -3.84 19.34
CA PRO A 81 23.20 -2.92 20.30
C PRO A 81 21.70 -2.85 20.03
N GLU A 82 20.90 -3.27 21.01
CA GLU A 82 19.44 -3.15 20.97
C GLU A 82 19.08 -1.68 20.85
N THR A 83 18.70 -1.28 19.67
CA THR A 83 18.19 0.05 19.40
C THR A 83 16.80 0.14 20.03
N SER A 84 16.68 0.73 21.22
CA SER A 84 15.40 0.88 21.89
C SER A 84 14.59 1.98 21.18
N ILE A 85 13.39 1.63 20.74
CA ILE A 85 12.42 2.56 20.15
C ILE A 85 11.52 3.05 21.29
N LEU A 86 11.43 4.37 21.48
CA LEU A 86 10.49 4.94 22.43
C LEU A 86 9.06 4.82 21.87
N LEU A 87 8.26 3.97 22.48
CA LEU A 87 6.85 3.77 22.14
C LEU A 87 5.96 4.07 23.35
N PRO A 88 4.72 4.55 23.12
CA PRO A 88 3.72 4.65 24.18
C PRO A 88 3.39 3.26 24.73
N PRO A 89 2.71 3.16 25.88
CA PRO A 89 2.20 1.89 26.37
C PRO A 89 1.36 1.19 25.28
N LEU A 90 1.72 -0.06 24.95
CA LEU A 90 1.10 -0.80 23.87
C LEU A 90 -0.04 -1.68 24.39
N PRO A 91 -1.17 -1.78 23.67
CA PRO A 91 -2.27 -2.66 24.02
C PRO A 91 -1.93 -4.12 23.71
N ASN A 92 -2.60 -5.06 24.38
CA ASN A 92 -2.51 -6.46 23.99
C ASN A 92 -3.12 -6.69 22.61
N ALA A 93 -2.54 -7.61 21.81
CA ALA A 93 -2.91 -7.80 20.42
C ALA A 93 -3.08 -9.27 20.00
N SER A 94 -4.07 -9.54 19.13
CA SER A 94 -4.28 -10.82 18.48
C SER A 94 -3.95 -10.70 16.98
N VAL A 95 -2.90 -11.41 16.55
CA VAL A 95 -2.51 -11.43 15.12
C VAL A 95 -3.24 -12.56 14.43
N ILE A 96 -4.08 -12.23 13.44
CA ILE A 96 -4.85 -13.19 12.64
C ILE A 96 -4.13 -13.45 11.32
N VAL A 97 -3.68 -14.69 11.13
CA VAL A 97 -2.99 -15.13 9.92
C VAL A 97 -3.93 -15.98 9.07
N TYR A 98 -4.38 -15.44 7.93
CA TYR A 98 -5.17 -16.20 6.97
C TYR A 98 -4.25 -17.03 6.08
N SER A 99 -4.48 -18.35 6.03
CA SER A 99 -3.74 -19.31 5.20
C SER A 99 -4.67 -20.13 4.31
N ASN A 100 -4.37 -20.16 3.01
CA ASN A 100 -5.05 -21.00 2.02
C ASN A 100 -4.01 -21.53 1.02
N ASP A 101 -3.63 -22.79 1.13
CA ASP A 101 -2.59 -23.45 0.31
C ASP A 101 -1.23 -22.70 0.30
N GLU A 102 -0.84 -22.11 1.44
CA GLU A 102 0.35 -21.26 1.57
C GLU A 102 1.35 -21.81 2.61
N ALA A 103 1.45 -23.14 2.76
CA ALA A 103 2.27 -23.78 3.78
C ALA A 103 3.74 -23.30 3.80
N THR A 104 4.40 -23.23 2.64
CA THR A 104 5.79 -22.76 2.51
C THR A 104 5.97 -21.31 2.94
N ASN A 105 5.03 -20.42 2.58
CA ASN A 105 5.08 -19.03 3.00
C ASN A 105 4.79 -18.89 4.50
N LEU A 106 3.86 -19.69 5.02
CA LEU A 106 3.50 -19.73 6.43
C LEU A 106 4.68 -20.14 7.30
N ALA A 107 5.44 -21.18 6.91
CA ALA A 107 6.64 -21.61 7.60
C ALA A 107 7.70 -20.49 7.73
N SER A 108 7.77 -19.62 6.74
CA SER A 108 8.66 -18.44 6.77
C SER A 108 8.09 -17.30 7.60
N LEU A 109 6.77 -17.05 7.55
CA LEU A 109 6.13 -15.91 8.20
C LEU A 109 5.98 -16.08 9.72
N LEU A 110 5.56 -17.28 10.18
CA LEU A 110 5.25 -17.49 11.59
C LEU A 110 6.42 -17.17 12.52
N PRO A 111 7.67 -17.61 12.25
CA PRO A 111 8.80 -17.22 13.09
C PRO A 111 9.04 -15.70 13.13
N GLN A 112 8.75 -14.97 12.04
CA GLN A 112 8.89 -13.52 11.99
C GLN A 112 7.86 -12.81 12.88
N ILE A 113 6.64 -13.36 13.01
CA ILE A 113 5.61 -12.82 13.90
C ILE A 113 5.89 -13.22 15.36
N LEU A 114 6.23 -14.48 15.61
CA LEU A 114 6.43 -15.00 16.96
C LEU A 114 7.64 -14.41 17.67
N LYS A 115 8.65 -13.95 16.90
CA LYS A 115 9.86 -13.27 17.40
C LYS A 115 9.74 -11.74 17.41
N GLN A 116 8.53 -11.18 17.35
CA GLN A 116 8.35 -9.72 17.45
C GLN A 116 8.77 -9.21 18.82
N ASN A 117 9.51 -8.11 18.85
CA ASN A 117 9.81 -7.37 20.07
C ASN A 117 8.57 -6.56 20.46
N TYR A 118 7.71 -7.19 21.28
CA TYR A 118 6.43 -6.62 21.70
C TYR A 118 6.32 -6.63 23.21
N PRO A 119 6.35 -5.46 23.88
CA PRO A 119 6.39 -5.39 25.33
C PRO A 119 5.07 -5.77 26.02
N ALA A 120 3.95 -5.76 25.32
CA ALA A 120 2.64 -6.22 25.82
C ALA A 120 2.39 -7.70 25.42
N GLN A 121 1.28 -8.26 25.86
CA GLN A 121 0.92 -9.63 25.49
C GLN A 121 0.37 -9.69 24.08
N PHE A 122 0.74 -10.73 23.33
CA PHE A 122 0.14 -11.01 22.04
C PHE A 122 -0.05 -12.50 21.80
N GLU A 123 -0.97 -12.81 20.91
CA GLU A 123 -1.21 -14.16 20.42
C GLU A 123 -1.25 -14.17 18.89
N VAL A 124 -0.98 -15.33 18.31
CA VAL A 124 -1.04 -15.57 16.87
C VAL A 124 -2.07 -16.66 16.59
N ILE A 125 -3.07 -16.35 15.79
CA ILE A 125 -4.13 -17.27 15.42
C ILE A 125 -4.04 -17.54 13.90
N VAL A 126 -3.57 -18.71 13.55
CA VAL A 126 -3.57 -19.18 12.15
C VAL A 126 -4.95 -19.74 11.83
N VAL A 127 -5.57 -19.22 10.79
CA VAL A 127 -6.84 -19.74 10.28
C VAL A 127 -6.57 -20.48 8.98
N ASN A 128 -6.60 -21.81 9.06
CA ASN A 128 -6.41 -22.71 7.92
C ASN A 128 -7.71 -22.81 7.11
N ASP A 129 -7.69 -22.34 5.88
CA ASP A 129 -8.84 -22.34 4.98
C ASP A 129 -8.77 -23.49 3.96
N GLY A 130 -8.80 -24.74 4.47
CA GLY A 130 -8.83 -25.95 3.65
C GLY A 130 -7.49 -26.27 2.97
N SER A 131 -6.37 -25.81 3.56
CA SER A 131 -5.03 -26.19 3.09
C SER A 131 -4.71 -27.64 3.44
N ALA A 132 -3.78 -28.25 2.69
CA ALA A 132 -3.27 -29.59 2.92
C ALA A 132 -2.72 -29.79 4.34
N GLU A 133 -2.55 -31.04 4.77
CA GLU A 133 -2.05 -31.44 6.09
C GLU A 133 -0.75 -30.73 6.52
N SER A 134 0.12 -30.40 5.57
CA SER A 134 1.37 -29.67 5.81
C SER A 134 1.24 -28.33 6.57
N THR A 135 0.10 -27.65 6.48
CA THR A 135 -0.12 -26.42 7.28
C THR A 135 -0.28 -26.74 8.75
N SER A 136 -0.98 -27.83 9.09
CA SER A 136 -1.17 -28.28 10.46
C SER A 136 0.14 -28.74 11.09
N ASP A 137 0.97 -29.45 10.34
CA ASP A 137 2.26 -29.97 10.81
C ASP A 137 3.21 -28.82 11.19
N ILE A 138 3.33 -27.81 10.32
CA ILE A 138 4.15 -26.62 10.54
C ILE A 138 3.70 -25.88 11.83
N VAL A 139 2.39 -25.68 11.99
CA VAL A 139 1.88 -24.99 13.18
C VAL A 139 2.10 -25.81 14.43
N SER A 140 1.85 -27.13 14.40
CA SER A 140 2.03 -28.04 15.54
C SER A 140 3.49 -28.10 15.99
N GLU A 141 4.43 -28.12 15.06
CA GLU A 141 5.87 -28.05 15.36
C GLU A 141 6.23 -26.77 16.12
N LEU A 142 5.76 -25.61 15.62
CA LEU A 142 6.03 -24.33 16.26
C LEU A 142 5.32 -24.16 17.62
N GLN A 143 4.16 -24.79 17.82
CA GLN A 143 3.45 -24.79 19.10
C GLN A 143 4.23 -25.46 20.24
N LEU A 144 5.18 -26.35 19.93
CA LEU A 144 6.07 -26.93 20.94
C LEU A 144 6.98 -25.87 21.60
N SER A 145 7.30 -24.79 20.85
CA SER A 145 8.18 -23.72 21.32
C SER A 145 7.43 -22.42 21.68
N TYR A 146 6.21 -22.21 21.16
CA TYR A 146 5.46 -20.97 21.32
C TYR A 146 4.04 -21.23 21.83
N SER A 147 3.80 -20.98 23.12
CA SER A 147 2.50 -21.18 23.77
C SER A 147 1.42 -20.18 23.34
N ASN A 148 1.81 -19.09 22.69
CA ASN A 148 0.91 -18.05 22.18
C ASN A 148 0.49 -18.25 20.71
N LEU A 149 0.79 -19.40 20.11
CA LEU A 149 0.38 -19.77 18.74
C LEU A 149 -0.83 -20.71 18.78
N TYR A 150 -1.86 -20.38 18.02
CA TYR A 150 -3.11 -21.17 17.92
C TYR A 150 -3.45 -21.46 16.47
N LEU A 151 -4.06 -22.64 16.23
CA LEU A 151 -4.55 -23.07 14.92
C LEU A 151 -6.07 -23.25 14.98
N THR A 152 -6.76 -22.73 13.97
CA THR A 152 -8.19 -22.97 13.79
C THR A 152 -8.50 -23.22 12.30
N TYR A 153 -9.69 -23.72 12.00
CA TYR A 153 -10.04 -24.21 10.66
C TYR A 153 -11.36 -23.62 10.19
N THR A 154 -11.47 -23.44 8.87
CA THR A 154 -12.77 -23.18 8.24
C THR A 154 -13.50 -24.49 7.92
N PRO A 155 -14.83 -24.57 8.12
CA PRO A 155 -15.61 -25.72 7.72
C PRO A 155 -15.62 -25.94 6.21
N ASP A 156 -15.51 -27.20 5.75
CA ASP A 156 -15.39 -27.56 4.32
C ASP A 156 -16.61 -27.23 3.45
N ARG A 157 -17.79 -27.07 4.02
CA ARG A 157 -19.07 -27.04 3.29
C ARG A 157 -19.67 -25.66 3.05
N SER A 158 -18.91 -24.56 3.15
CA SER A 158 -19.46 -23.21 2.91
C SER A 158 -19.46 -22.83 1.41
N ARG A 159 -20.38 -23.40 0.63
CA ARG A 159 -20.42 -23.19 -0.83
C ARG A 159 -20.86 -21.80 -1.28
N ASN A 160 -21.61 -21.06 -0.47
CA ASN A 160 -22.23 -19.79 -0.85
C ASN A 160 -21.64 -18.56 -0.16
N LEU A 161 -20.59 -18.72 0.65
CA LEU A 161 -19.96 -17.63 1.41
C LEU A 161 -18.52 -17.42 0.92
N SER A 162 -18.03 -16.21 1.06
CA SER A 162 -16.60 -15.93 0.88
C SER A 162 -15.82 -16.67 1.97
N ARG A 163 -15.06 -17.68 1.57
CA ARG A 163 -14.24 -18.50 2.50
C ARG A 163 -13.33 -17.64 3.35
N LYS A 164 -12.69 -16.64 2.74
CA LYS A 164 -11.81 -15.71 3.47
C LYS A 164 -12.56 -14.91 4.53
N LYS A 165 -13.78 -14.43 4.27
CA LYS A 165 -14.60 -13.73 5.29
C LYS A 165 -14.99 -14.67 6.43
N LEU A 166 -15.30 -15.92 6.12
CA LEU A 166 -15.59 -16.94 7.12
C LEU A 166 -14.35 -17.20 7.98
N ALA A 167 -13.19 -17.42 7.35
CA ALA A 167 -11.91 -17.60 8.05
C ALA A 167 -11.59 -16.44 8.98
N LEU A 168 -11.65 -15.20 8.49
CA LEU A 168 -11.43 -14.00 9.31
C LEU A 168 -12.44 -13.91 10.45
N THR A 169 -13.73 -14.25 10.21
CA THR A 169 -14.75 -14.26 11.27
C THR A 169 -14.40 -15.24 12.38
N ILE A 170 -13.92 -16.43 12.04
CA ILE A 170 -13.52 -17.47 13.00
C ILE A 170 -12.31 -16.97 13.80
N GLY A 171 -11.26 -16.48 13.12
CA GLY A 171 -10.08 -15.95 13.77
C GLY A 171 -10.38 -14.78 14.72
N ILE A 172 -11.20 -13.82 14.29
CA ILE A 172 -11.58 -12.65 15.12
C ILE A 172 -12.44 -13.08 16.32
N LYS A 173 -13.31 -14.07 16.16
CA LYS A 173 -14.09 -14.62 17.30
C LYS A 173 -13.19 -15.35 18.30
N ALA A 174 -12.17 -16.05 17.83
CA ALA A 174 -11.21 -16.75 18.68
C ALA A 174 -10.22 -15.78 19.38
N ALA A 175 -10.03 -14.58 18.85
CA ALA A 175 -9.15 -13.56 19.40
C ALA A 175 -9.55 -13.19 20.83
N ARG A 176 -8.56 -13.17 21.76
CA ARG A 176 -8.75 -12.83 23.17
C ARG A 176 -8.60 -11.34 23.42
N TYR A 177 -7.70 -10.68 22.67
CA TYR A 177 -7.30 -9.31 22.92
C TYR A 177 -8.13 -8.29 22.15
N GLU A 178 -8.04 -7.06 22.60
CA GLU A 178 -8.84 -5.94 22.07
C GLU A 178 -8.44 -5.56 20.65
N ILE A 179 -7.13 -5.59 20.36
CA ILE A 179 -6.63 -5.20 19.04
C ILE A 179 -6.42 -6.45 18.18
N VAL A 180 -7.00 -6.41 16.98
CA VAL A 180 -6.84 -7.44 15.95
C VAL A 180 -5.93 -6.89 14.85
N VAL A 181 -4.87 -7.62 14.54
CA VAL A 181 -3.96 -7.32 13.43
C VAL A 181 -4.08 -8.42 12.37
N CYS A 182 -4.49 -8.07 11.17
CA CYS A 182 -4.70 -9.01 10.07
C CYS A 182 -3.50 -9.03 9.13
N VAL A 183 -3.02 -10.23 8.82
CA VAL A 183 -1.95 -10.48 7.86
C VAL A 183 -2.26 -11.75 7.06
N ASN A 184 -1.79 -11.86 5.83
CA ASN A 184 -1.95 -13.07 5.03
C ASN A 184 -0.69 -13.94 5.10
N ALA A 185 -0.84 -15.27 4.97
CA ALA A 185 0.28 -16.22 5.05
C ALA A 185 1.41 -15.94 4.05
N ASN A 186 1.07 -15.40 2.87
CA ASN A 186 2.06 -15.03 1.85
C ASN A 186 2.63 -13.60 2.04
N SER A 187 2.80 -13.21 3.28
CA SER A 187 3.48 -11.97 3.69
C SER A 187 4.89 -12.25 4.18
N ARG A 188 5.74 -11.22 4.19
CA ARG A 188 7.05 -11.19 4.84
C ARG A 188 7.14 -9.95 5.71
N ILE A 189 7.54 -10.11 6.95
CA ILE A 189 7.72 -9.06 7.94
C ILE A 189 9.21 -8.96 8.23
N ASN A 190 9.86 -7.88 7.80
CA ASN A 190 11.31 -7.76 7.86
C ASN A 190 11.80 -7.09 9.15
N SER A 191 10.91 -6.46 9.93
CA SER A 191 11.28 -5.76 11.17
C SER A 191 10.75 -6.48 12.41
N PRO A 192 11.53 -6.59 13.49
CA PRO A 192 11.06 -7.10 14.77
C PRO A 192 10.12 -6.13 15.50
N HIS A 193 9.92 -4.92 15.00
CA HIS A 193 9.09 -3.88 15.59
C HIS A 193 7.76 -3.67 14.87
N TRP A 194 7.45 -4.47 13.85
CA TRP A 194 6.24 -4.33 13.05
C TRP A 194 4.95 -4.31 13.89
N LEU A 195 4.80 -5.25 14.82
CA LEU A 195 3.60 -5.34 15.65
C LEU A 195 3.46 -4.11 16.57
N SER A 196 4.55 -3.68 17.17
CA SER A 196 4.61 -2.49 18.02
C SER A 196 4.21 -1.21 17.24
N LEU A 197 4.71 -1.07 16.00
CA LEU A 197 4.39 0.06 15.14
C LEU A 197 2.93 0.06 14.69
N MET A 198 2.37 -1.11 14.36
CA MET A 198 0.97 -1.24 13.98
C MET A 198 0.01 -0.93 15.12
N THR A 199 0.43 -1.20 16.38
CA THR A 199 -0.47 -1.07 17.53
C THR A 199 -0.27 0.22 18.33
N ARG A 200 0.84 0.94 18.19
CA ARG A 200 1.15 2.17 18.95
C ARG A 200 0.13 3.31 18.77
N ASN A 201 -0.61 3.29 17.68
CA ASN A 201 -1.58 4.33 17.35
C ASN A 201 -2.97 4.11 17.96
N PHE A 202 -3.20 2.97 18.68
CA PHE A 202 -4.46 2.72 19.36
C PHE A 202 -4.51 3.47 20.68
N ASN A 203 -5.06 4.65 20.63
CA ASN A 203 -5.37 5.52 21.77
C ASN A 203 -6.89 5.77 21.84
N ASP A 204 -7.31 6.63 22.76
CA ASP A 204 -8.70 7.06 22.87
C ASP A 204 -9.13 7.77 21.58
N GLY A 205 -9.98 7.14 20.80
CA GLY A 205 -10.52 7.66 19.54
C GLY A 205 -9.97 7.00 18.27
N THR A 206 -8.90 6.18 18.34
CA THR A 206 -8.42 5.41 17.19
C THR A 206 -8.93 3.98 17.24
N ASP A 207 -9.72 3.61 16.24
CA ASP A 207 -10.30 2.27 16.11
C ASP A 207 -9.67 1.45 14.99
N VAL A 208 -9.10 2.11 13.98
CA VAL A 208 -8.56 1.46 12.78
C VAL A 208 -7.19 2.04 12.42
N VAL A 209 -6.22 1.15 12.21
CA VAL A 209 -4.89 1.50 11.70
C VAL A 209 -4.70 0.84 10.33
N ILE A 210 -4.50 1.66 9.32
CA ILE A 210 -4.25 1.22 7.95
C ILE A 210 -2.75 1.20 7.70
N GLY A 211 -2.16 0.01 7.62
CA GLY A 211 -0.79 -0.16 7.18
C GLY A 211 -0.67 -0.30 5.66
N TYR A 212 0.54 -0.48 5.20
CA TYR A 212 0.85 -0.69 3.79
C TYR A 212 1.60 -2.01 3.57
N ALA A 213 1.30 -2.67 2.46
CA ALA A 213 2.03 -3.84 2.02
C ALA A 213 2.50 -3.65 0.56
N THR A 214 3.81 -3.79 0.36
CA THR A 214 4.46 -3.66 -0.95
C THR A 214 4.63 -5.02 -1.62
N PRO A 215 4.49 -5.16 -2.94
CA PRO A 215 4.87 -6.40 -3.61
C PRO A 215 6.40 -6.56 -3.60
N ASP A 216 6.88 -7.79 -3.42
CA ASP A 216 8.28 -8.13 -3.58
C ASP A 216 8.75 -7.80 -5.01
N ALA A 217 9.45 -6.66 -5.15
CA ALA A 217 9.89 -6.16 -6.44
C ALA A 217 10.98 -7.02 -7.09
N ALA A 218 11.73 -7.80 -6.30
CA ALA A 218 12.80 -8.67 -6.78
C ALA A 218 12.24 -9.88 -7.54
N LYS A 219 11.10 -10.41 -7.11
CA LYS A 219 10.44 -11.57 -7.73
C LYS A 219 9.70 -11.25 -9.04
N ASP A 220 9.39 -9.97 -9.33
CA ASP A 220 8.72 -9.61 -10.59
C ASP A 220 9.74 -9.35 -11.72
N THR A 221 10.10 -10.41 -12.44
CA THR A 221 10.99 -10.37 -13.60
C THR A 221 10.25 -10.29 -14.93
N TYR A 222 8.91 -10.41 -14.94
CA TYR A 222 8.10 -10.49 -16.15
C TYR A 222 7.98 -9.15 -16.89
N ARG A 223 7.73 -9.23 -18.21
CA ARG A 223 7.46 -8.06 -19.05
C ARG A 223 6.32 -7.21 -18.44
N GLY A 224 6.49 -5.88 -18.47
CA GLY A 224 5.52 -4.94 -17.87
C GLY A 224 5.68 -4.74 -16.36
N ARG A 225 6.74 -5.29 -15.74
CA ARG A 225 7.02 -5.13 -14.29
C ARG A 225 7.04 -3.66 -13.82
N ARG A 226 7.57 -2.74 -14.64
CA ARG A 226 7.61 -1.31 -14.31
C ARG A 226 6.21 -0.71 -14.19
N TYR A 227 5.33 -1.07 -15.13
CA TYR A 227 3.94 -0.61 -15.11
C TYR A 227 3.18 -1.20 -13.92
N ARG A 228 3.32 -2.49 -13.62
CA ARG A 228 2.68 -3.12 -12.45
C ARG A 228 3.12 -2.47 -11.15
N ALA A 229 4.42 -2.19 -10.99
CA ALA A 229 4.93 -1.48 -9.81
C ALA A 229 4.33 -0.07 -9.69
N PHE A 230 4.26 0.69 -10.78
CA PHE A 230 3.61 1.99 -10.82
C PHE A 230 2.13 1.91 -10.47
N ASP A 231 1.39 1.02 -11.10
CA ASP A 231 -0.05 0.92 -10.92
C ASP A 231 -0.42 0.49 -9.48
N ARG A 232 0.34 -0.41 -8.86
CA ARG A 232 0.17 -0.75 -7.44
C ARG A 232 0.47 0.42 -6.52
N ALA A 233 1.57 1.14 -6.75
CA ALA A 233 1.88 2.34 -5.99
C ALA A 233 0.81 3.43 -6.17
N ALA A 234 0.29 3.60 -7.38
CA ALA A 234 -0.78 4.56 -7.65
C ALA A 234 -2.11 4.18 -6.96
N GLU A 235 -2.43 2.89 -6.85
CA GLU A 235 -3.55 2.43 -6.01
C GLU A 235 -3.29 2.72 -4.53
N ALA A 236 -2.08 2.44 -4.03
CA ALA A 236 -1.72 2.74 -2.65
C ALA A 236 -1.80 4.25 -2.36
N VAL A 237 -1.24 5.09 -3.23
CA VAL A 237 -1.36 6.56 -3.13
C VAL A 237 -2.83 6.98 -3.06
N THR A 238 -3.72 6.33 -3.82
CA THR A 238 -5.13 6.68 -3.84
C THR A 238 -5.80 6.48 -2.48
N TYR A 239 -5.68 5.30 -1.85
CA TYR A 239 -6.37 5.05 -0.58
C TYR A 239 -5.61 5.59 0.63
N LEU A 240 -4.28 5.54 0.65
CA LEU A 240 -3.48 6.06 1.77
C LEU A 240 -3.57 7.59 1.85
N SER A 241 -3.42 8.32 0.73
CA SER A 241 -3.53 9.78 0.75
C SER A 241 -4.93 10.26 1.11
N ALA A 242 -5.97 9.47 0.82
CA ALA A 242 -7.32 9.75 1.26
C ALA A 242 -7.46 9.54 2.77
N ALA A 243 -6.96 8.44 3.31
CA ALA A 243 -6.98 8.14 4.74
C ALA A 243 -6.19 9.17 5.56
N ILE A 244 -4.97 9.53 5.13
CA ILE A 244 -4.16 10.62 5.71
C ILE A 244 -4.91 11.96 5.66
N GLY A 245 -5.75 12.18 4.64
CA GLY A 245 -6.61 13.35 4.50
C GLY A 245 -7.99 13.20 5.16
N ASN A 246 -8.14 12.36 6.17
CA ASN A 246 -9.36 12.13 6.94
C ASN A 246 -10.57 11.66 6.11
N ALA A 247 -10.30 10.97 4.99
CA ALA A 247 -11.34 10.39 4.14
C ALA A 247 -11.03 8.91 3.81
N PRO A 248 -10.87 8.04 4.83
CA PRO A 248 -10.57 6.64 4.63
C PRO A 248 -11.73 5.93 3.92
N PHE A 249 -11.42 5.03 2.99
CA PHE A 249 -12.43 4.28 2.25
C PHE A 249 -12.00 2.86 1.88
N ARG A 250 -10.74 2.50 2.14
CA ARG A 250 -10.16 1.20 1.80
C ARG A 250 -8.99 0.88 2.72
N GLY A 251 -8.86 -0.38 3.07
CA GLY A 251 -7.65 -0.98 3.65
C GLY A 251 -7.14 -2.11 2.77
N PHE A 252 -6.07 -2.76 3.19
CA PHE A 252 -5.51 -3.91 2.52
C PHE A 252 -5.14 -4.98 3.54
N SER A 253 -5.79 -6.14 3.48
CA SER A 253 -5.73 -7.21 4.48
C SER A 253 -4.35 -7.81 4.74
N TYR A 254 -3.33 -7.38 4.03
CA TYR A 254 -1.94 -7.76 4.28
C TYR A 254 -1.28 -6.99 5.41
N ASN A 255 -1.83 -5.83 5.79
CA ASN A 255 -1.31 -5.00 6.86
C ASN A 255 -2.40 -4.07 7.38
N LEU A 256 -3.22 -4.56 8.28
CA LEU A 256 -4.43 -3.88 8.74
C LEU A 256 -4.68 -4.23 10.20
N ALA A 257 -4.94 -3.23 11.03
CA ALA A 257 -5.30 -3.45 12.42
C ALA A 257 -6.56 -2.66 12.78
N TYR A 258 -7.36 -3.19 13.71
CA TYR A 258 -8.56 -2.53 14.21
C TYR A 258 -8.98 -3.08 15.57
N ARG A 259 -9.76 -2.28 16.32
CA ARG A 259 -10.38 -2.76 17.55
C ARG A 259 -11.36 -3.88 17.23
N ARG A 260 -11.25 -4.98 17.94
CA ARG A 260 -12.13 -6.16 17.81
C ARG A 260 -13.61 -5.79 17.93
N GLU A 261 -13.91 -4.82 18.78
CA GLU A 261 -15.25 -4.31 18.98
C GLU A 261 -15.87 -3.73 17.69
N CYS A 262 -15.09 -3.05 16.84
CA CYS A 262 -15.57 -2.54 15.55
C CYS A 262 -16.11 -3.64 14.65
N PHE A 263 -15.53 -4.85 14.72
CA PHE A 263 -16.04 -5.99 13.99
C PHE A 263 -17.42 -6.43 14.50
N PHE A 264 -17.57 -6.54 15.81
CA PHE A 264 -18.84 -6.98 16.39
C PHE A 264 -19.96 -5.92 16.25
N ASN A 265 -19.65 -4.65 16.47
CA ASN A 265 -20.59 -3.54 16.33
C ASN A 265 -21.10 -3.41 14.89
N ASN A 266 -20.24 -3.69 13.89
CA ASN A 266 -20.62 -3.77 12.47
C ASN A 266 -21.37 -5.08 12.13
N LYS A 267 -21.60 -6.00 13.08
CA LYS A 267 -22.12 -7.36 12.85
C LYS A 267 -21.27 -8.16 11.88
N GLY A 268 -19.95 -7.99 12.00
CA GLY A 268 -18.94 -8.65 11.14
C GLY A 268 -19.11 -8.27 9.66
N PHE A 269 -19.09 -9.27 8.80
CA PHE A 269 -19.28 -9.09 7.36
C PHE A 269 -20.73 -9.22 6.90
N SER A 270 -21.72 -9.11 7.79
CA SER A 270 -23.15 -9.37 7.47
C SER A 270 -23.67 -8.56 6.29
N ARG A 271 -23.26 -7.29 6.17
CA ARG A 271 -23.67 -6.40 5.07
C ARG A 271 -23.06 -6.76 3.72
N SER A 272 -21.91 -7.44 3.72
CA SER A 272 -21.16 -7.82 2.53
C SER A 272 -21.01 -9.33 2.38
N LEU A 273 -21.79 -10.13 3.08
CA LEU A 273 -21.67 -11.58 3.12
C LEU A 273 -21.88 -12.24 1.76
N ASN A 274 -22.78 -11.67 0.95
CA ASN A 274 -23.08 -12.10 -0.42
C ASN A 274 -22.02 -11.68 -1.44
N LEU A 275 -21.05 -10.85 -1.04
CA LEU A 275 -19.98 -10.42 -1.93
C LEU A 275 -18.81 -11.41 -1.87
N HIS A 276 -18.32 -11.80 -3.04
CA HIS A 276 -17.16 -12.71 -3.13
C HIS A 276 -15.89 -12.10 -2.55
N PHE A 277 -15.69 -10.78 -2.71
CA PHE A 277 -14.60 -9.98 -2.14
C PHE A 277 -15.16 -8.93 -1.16
N GLY A 278 -14.31 -8.12 -0.57
CA GLY A 278 -14.69 -7.03 0.35
C GLY A 278 -14.45 -7.37 1.81
N ASP A 279 -13.57 -8.33 2.06
CA ASP A 279 -13.05 -8.68 3.38
C ASP A 279 -12.18 -7.57 3.99
N ASP A 280 -11.55 -6.79 3.15
CA ASP A 280 -10.66 -5.69 3.51
C ASP A 280 -11.25 -4.31 3.16
N ASP A 281 -11.48 -4.04 1.87
CA ASP A 281 -11.86 -2.72 1.40
C ASP A 281 -13.31 -2.34 1.75
N VAL A 282 -14.29 -3.23 1.55
CA VAL A 282 -15.68 -2.93 1.89
C VAL A 282 -15.87 -2.86 3.40
N PHE A 283 -15.29 -3.80 4.14
CA PHE A 283 -15.38 -3.80 5.60
C PHE A 283 -14.75 -2.53 6.20
N ILE A 284 -13.54 -2.17 5.77
CA ILE A 284 -12.89 -0.95 6.22
C ILE A 284 -13.70 0.30 5.85
N ASN A 285 -14.28 0.34 4.65
CA ASN A 285 -15.16 1.45 4.26
C ASN A 285 -16.41 1.58 5.17
N GLU A 286 -16.89 0.47 5.75
CA GLU A 286 -18.03 0.47 6.67
C GLU A 286 -17.66 0.99 8.06
N ILE A 287 -16.52 0.58 8.63
CA ILE A 287 -16.14 0.88 10.02
C ILE A 287 -15.30 2.17 10.18
N THR A 288 -14.72 2.70 9.11
CA THR A 288 -13.86 3.89 9.18
C THR A 288 -14.62 5.19 9.11
N THR A 289 -14.15 6.16 9.88
CA THR A 289 -14.59 7.56 9.86
C THR A 289 -13.40 8.49 9.69
N SER A 290 -13.68 9.80 9.57
CA SER A 290 -12.63 10.83 9.50
C SER A 290 -11.84 11.00 10.80
N ARG A 291 -12.30 10.43 11.92
CA ARG A 291 -11.73 10.66 13.24
C ARG A 291 -11.12 9.40 13.87
N ASN A 292 -11.62 8.21 13.50
CA ASN A 292 -11.22 6.96 14.14
C ASN A 292 -10.15 6.16 13.38
N THR A 293 -9.56 6.73 12.33
CA THR A 293 -8.65 6.00 11.44
C THR A 293 -7.31 6.71 11.31
N VAL A 294 -6.24 5.97 11.56
CA VAL A 294 -4.85 6.41 11.39
C VAL A 294 -4.15 5.56 10.34
N VAL A 295 -3.17 6.14 9.65
CA VAL A 295 -2.31 5.43 8.69
C VAL A 295 -0.94 5.23 9.31
N GLU A 296 -0.45 3.99 9.34
CA GLU A 296 0.91 3.67 9.76
C GLU A 296 1.78 3.39 8.53
N LEU A 297 2.82 4.20 8.33
CA LEU A 297 3.73 4.13 7.17
C LEU A 297 5.21 4.21 7.55
N SER A 298 5.56 4.03 8.83
CA SER A 298 6.98 3.92 9.19
C SER A 298 7.65 2.81 8.38
N GLU A 299 8.92 2.95 8.12
CA GLU A 299 9.65 2.02 7.24
C GLU A 299 9.56 0.57 7.72
N ASP A 300 9.63 0.36 9.02
CA ASP A 300 9.60 -0.95 9.67
C ASP A 300 8.19 -1.53 9.82
N SER A 301 7.15 -0.73 9.60
CA SER A 301 5.76 -1.21 9.57
C SER A 301 5.33 -1.79 8.23
N ILE A 302 6.11 -1.58 7.16
CA ILE A 302 5.75 -2.02 5.81
C ILE A 302 5.98 -3.51 5.64
N VAL A 303 4.94 -4.23 5.29
CA VAL A 303 4.94 -5.66 4.99
C VAL A 303 5.26 -5.91 3.50
N GLU A 304 5.94 -6.98 3.17
CA GLU A 304 6.14 -7.42 1.78
C GLU A 304 5.17 -8.54 1.41
N CYS A 305 4.57 -8.45 0.21
CA CYS A 305 3.72 -9.50 -0.36
C CYS A 305 4.54 -10.45 -1.22
N CYS A 306 4.60 -11.72 -0.84
CA CYS A 306 5.32 -12.76 -1.55
C CYS A 306 4.39 -13.45 -2.56
N PHE A 307 4.40 -13.02 -3.82
CA PHE A 307 3.58 -13.62 -4.87
C PHE A 307 4.41 -14.57 -5.75
N TYR A 308 3.99 -15.83 -5.89
CA TYR A 308 4.59 -16.77 -6.83
C TYR A 308 4.44 -16.33 -8.30
N HIS A 309 3.28 -15.71 -8.63
CA HIS A 309 2.96 -15.25 -9.98
C HIS A 309 2.56 -13.77 -9.99
N PRO A 310 3.50 -12.82 -10.04
CA PRO A 310 3.22 -11.38 -9.94
C PRO A 310 2.18 -10.87 -10.94
N VAL A 311 2.18 -11.38 -12.19
CA VAL A 311 1.21 -11.00 -13.22
C VAL A 311 -0.20 -11.46 -12.86
N LYS A 312 -0.36 -12.72 -12.41
CA LYS A 312 -1.65 -13.29 -12.01
C LYS A 312 -2.20 -12.54 -10.79
N SER A 313 -1.35 -12.31 -9.79
CA SER A 313 -1.72 -11.58 -8.56
C SER A 313 -2.13 -10.13 -8.84
N HIS A 314 -1.42 -9.44 -9.76
CA HIS A 314 -1.81 -8.10 -10.18
C HIS A 314 -3.19 -8.08 -10.85
N ASN A 315 -3.44 -9.02 -11.77
CA ASN A 315 -4.72 -9.14 -12.46
C ASN A 315 -5.87 -9.45 -11.48
N GLU A 316 -5.60 -10.30 -10.50
CA GLU A 316 -6.58 -10.65 -9.46
C GLU A 316 -6.89 -9.45 -8.56
N LEU A 317 -5.89 -8.70 -8.11
CA LEU A 317 -6.09 -7.49 -7.33
C LEU A 317 -6.92 -6.46 -8.09
N LYS A 318 -6.64 -6.25 -9.38
CA LYS A 318 -7.47 -5.38 -10.25
C LYS A 318 -8.90 -5.86 -10.36
N ARG A 319 -9.12 -7.17 -10.41
CA ARG A 319 -10.45 -7.78 -10.44
C ARG A 319 -11.19 -7.51 -9.14
N ARG A 320 -10.54 -7.75 -7.99
CA ARG A 320 -11.09 -7.48 -6.65
C ARG A 320 -11.50 -6.01 -6.53
N TYR A 321 -10.60 -5.08 -6.81
CA TYR A 321 -10.86 -3.65 -6.69
C TYR A 321 -11.96 -3.14 -7.63
N ASN A 322 -12.04 -3.63 -8.85
CA ASN A 322 -13.13 -3.28 -9.76
C ASN A 322 -14.48 -3.85 -9.31
N TYR A 323 -14.48 -5.03 -8.69
CA TYR A 323 -15.70 -5.65 -8.16
C TYR A 323 -16.25 -4.87 -6.97
N THR A 324 -15.38 -4.48 -6.04
CA THR A 324 -15.78 -3.81 -4.80
C THR A 324 -15.99 -2.30 -4.95
N ALA A 325 -15.43 -1.66 -5.99
CA ALA A 325 -15.46 -0.20 -6.20
C ALA A 325 -16.85 0.44 -6.13
N LYS A 326 -17.91 -0.30 -6.49
CA LYS A 326 -19.30 0.20 -6.45
C LYS A 326 -19.85 0.30 -5.02
N TYR A 327 -19.25 -0.37 -4.06
CA TYR A 327 -19.66 -0.39 -2.66
C TYR A 327 -18.88 0.59 -1.78
N LEU A 328 -17.83 1.22 -2.32
CA LEU A 328 -16.95 2.13 -1.60
C LEU A 328 -17.40 3.58 -1.74
N ARG A 329 -16.98 4.43 -0.80
CA ARG A 329 -17.11 5.89 -0.89
C ARG A 329 -16.39 6.40 -2.13
N LYS A 330 -17.04 7.28 -2.89
CA LYS A 330 -16.58 7.67 -4.24
C LYS A 330 -15.66 8.88 -4.28
N ASN A 331 -15.54 9.66 -3.19
CA ASN A 331 -14.85 10.95 -3.19
C ASN A 331 -13.41 10.87 -3.71
N ALA A 332 -12.61 9.92 -3.18
CA ALA A 332 -11.24 9.72 -3.64
C ALA A 332 -11.20 9.25 -5.11
N SER A 333 -12.07 8.32 -5.49
CA SER A 333 -12.16 7.81 -6.87
C SER A 333 -12.53 8.90 -7.87
N LEU A 334 -13.46 9.79 -7.53
CA LEU A 334 -13.84 10.94 -8.36
C LEU A 334 -12.68 11.93 -8.51
N PHE A 335 -11.98 12.25 -7.41
CA PHE A 335 -10.82 13.13 -7.43
C PHE A 335 -9.71 12.59 -8.36
N PHE A 336 -9.29 11.34 -8.19
CA PHE A 336 -8.25 10.74 -9.04
C PHE A 336 -8.73 10.53 -10.49
N GLY A 337 -10.04 10.35 -10.69
CA GLY A 337 -10.66 10.38 -12.01
C GLY A 337 -10.52 11.75 -12.67
N ALA A 338 -10.84 12.82 -11.95
CA ALA A 338 -10.66 14.20 -12.42
C ALA A 338 -9.19 14.52 -12.75
N CYS A 339 -8.23 14.05 -11.93
CA CYS A 339 -6.80 14.18 -12.23
C CYS A 339 -6.42 13.45 -13.54
N SER A 340 -6.98 12.27 -13.78
CA SER A 340 -6.75 11.54 -15.04
C SER A 340 -7.36 12.28 -16.24
N CYS A 341 -8.56 12.83 -16.12
CA CYS A 341 -9.17 13.66 -17.14
C CYS A 341 -8.34 14.93 -17.41
N ALA A 342 -7.90 15.63 -16.36
CA ALA A 342 -7.06 16.81 -16.50
C ALA A 342 -5.72 16.49 -17.22
N THR A 343 -5.12 15.33 -16.94
CA THR A 343 -3.90 14.88 -17.65
C THR A 343 -4.16 14.67 -19.14
N TRP A 344 -5.31 14.09 -19.50
CA TRP A 344 -5.68 13.90 -20.91
C TRP A 344 -6.06 15.19 -21.59
N ILE A 345 -6.81 16.08 -20.92
CA ILE A 345 -7.15 17.41 -21.47
C ILE A 345 -5.86 18.20 -21.71
N TRP A 346 -4.93 18.19 -20.75
CA TRP A 346 -3.62 18.81 -20.91
C TRP A 346 -2.87 18.27 -22.15
N PHE A 347 -2.83 16.96 -22.32
CA PHE A 347 -2.13 16.31 -23.43
C PHE A 347 -2.76 16.64 -24.78
N LEU A 348 -4.09 16.51 -24.90
CA LEU A 348 -4.81 16.78 -26.15
C LEU A 348 -4.79 18.26 -26.51
N SER A 349 -5.02 19.17 -25.54
CA SER A 349 -4.96 20.60 -25.79
C SER A 349 -3.56 21.07 -26.22
N SER A 350 -2.50 20.46 -25.68
CA SER A 350 -1.13 20.73 -26.13
C SER A 350 -0.91 20.33 -27.59
N ILE A 351 -1.43 19.17 -28.00
CA ILE A 351 -1.38 18.73 -29.41
C ILE A 351 -2.18 19.66 -30.29
N PHE A 352 -3.42 20.00 -29.93
CA PHE A 352 -4.26 20.89 -30.71
C PHE A 352 -3.69 22.33 -30.85
N ALA A 353 -3.03 22.85 -29.79
CA ALA A 353 -2.33 24.12 -29.83
C ALA A 353 -1.24 24.11 -30.92
N ILE A 354 -0.43 23.05 -30.97
CA ILE A 354 0.63 22.89 -31.96
C ILE A 354 0.02 22.75 -33.35
N LEU A 355 -1.00 21.90 -33.52
CA LEU A 355 -1.66 21.71 -34.86
C LEU A 355 -2.28 23.01 -35.40
N ALA A 356 -2.90 23.82 -34.54
CA ALA A 356 -3.51 25.08 -34.93
C ALA A 356 -2.48 26.16 -35.30
N SER A 357 -1.20 26.02 -34.92
CA SER A 357 -0.12 26.94 -35.25
C SER A 357 0.65 26.56 -36.54
N LEU A 358 0.48 25.33 -37.07
CA LEU A 358 1.23 24.82 -38.21
C LEU A 358 1.21 25.70 -39.50
N PRO A 359 0.14 26.47 -39.80
CA PRO A 359 0.15 27.34 -41.00
C PRO A 359 1.23 28.43 -41.01
N ASP A 360 1.70 28.87 -39.82
CA ASP A 360 2.77 29.85 -39.66
C ASP A 360 3.94 29.29 -38.87
N LEU A 361 5.13 29.29 -39.48
CA LEU A 361 6.35 28.71 -38.89
C LEU A 361 6.75 29.43 -37.61
N ILE A 362 6.65 30.75 -37.54
CA ILE A 362 7.06 31.56 -36.40
C ILE A 362 6.12 31.26 -35.20
N SER A 363 4.81 31.27 -35.48
CA SER A 363 3.79 30.91 -34.45
C SER A 363 4.01 29.47 -33.96
N THR A 364 4.34 28.52 -34.86
CA THR A 364 4.60 27.14 -34.51
C THR A 364 5.79 27.03 -33.56
N ILE A 365 6.91 27.69 -33.85
CA ILE A 365 8.10 27.70 -32.96
C ILE A 365 7.76 28.30 -31.60
N PHE A 366 7.01 29.39 -31.56
CA PHE A 366 6.59 30.00 -30.30
C PHE A 366 5.67 29.09 -29.48
N VAL A 367 4.63 28.52 -30.10
CA VAL A 367 3.69 27.59 -29.43
C VAL A 367 4.42 26.35 -28.93
N LEU A 368 5.32 25.78 -29.74
CA LEU A 368 6.11 24.60 -29.34
C LEU A 368 7.00 24.91 -28.14
N SER A 369 7.68 26.08 -28.13
CA SER A 369 8.49 26.50 -27.00
C SER A 369 7.66 26.73 -25.73
N ALA A 370 6.49 27.38 -25.85
CA ALA A 370 5.57 27.59 -24.75
C ALA A 370 5.06 26.28 -24.16
N ILE A 371 4.63 25.32 -24.98
CA ILE A 371 4.17 23.98 -24.53
C ILE A 371 5.33 23.19 -23.92
N THR A 372 6.55 23.31 -24.46
CA THR A 372 7.73 22.64 -23.88
C THR A 372 8.03 23.17 -22.49
N ILE A 373 8.05 24.49 -22.31
CA ILE A 373 8.26 25.13 -21.01
C ILE A 373 7.15 24.70 -20.01
N LEU A 374 5.88 24.75 -20.44
CA LEU A 374 4.76 24.33 -19.62
C LEU A 374 4.85 22.85 -19.23
N SER A 375 5.32 22.00 -20.15
CA SER A 375 5.56 20.58 -19.88
C SER A 375 6.67 20.37 -18.84
N LEU A 376 7.77 21.09 -18.93
CA LEU A 376 8.85 21.01 -17.94
C LEU A 376 8.39 21.47 -16.55
N ILE A 377 7.64 22.59 -16.49
CA ILE A 377 7.05 23.10 -15.25
C ILE A 377 6.11 22.05 -14.62
N LEU A 378 5.30 21.35 -15.41
CA LEU A 378 4.38 20.32 -14.90
C LEU A 378 5.11 19.06 -14.49
N TRP A 379 5.89 18.47 -15.39
CA TRP A 379 6.38 17.10 -15.20
C TRP A 379 7.57 17.00 -14.26
N ILE A 380 8.47 17.97 -14.22
CA ILE A 380 9.65 17.89 -13.34
C ILE A 380 9.24 17.79 -11.87
N PRO A 381 8.45 18.74 -11.30
CA PRO A 381 8.02 18.63 -9.91
C PRO A 381 7.17 17.39 -9.62
N LEU A 382 6.34 16.97 -10.59
CA LEU A 382 5.47 15.82 -10.44
C LEU A 382 6.26 14.51 -10.40
N ILE A 383 7.27 14.35 -11.27
CA ILE A 383 8.17 13.19 -11.29
C ILE A 383 8.95 13.10 -9.96
N PHE A 384 9.49 14.22 -9.46
CA PHE A 384 10.20 14.22 -8.18
C PHE A 384 9.28 13.88 -7.01
N THR A 385 8.04 14.34 -7.03
CA THR A 385 7.05 14.01 -5.99
C THR A 385 6.68 12.51 -6.03
N TRP A 386 6.47 11.98 -7.22
CA TRP A 386 6.26 10.53 -7.41
C TRP A 386 7.46 9.71 -6.95
N ARG A 387 8.68 10.16 -7.27
CA ARG A 387 9.90 9.49 -6.82
C ARG A 387 9.95 9.37 -5.28
N LYS A 388 9.64 10.48 -4.57
CA LYS A 388 9.58 10.47 -3.10
C LYS A 388 8.50 9.51 -2.59
N ALA A 389 7.31 9.52 -3.18
CA ALA A 389 6.24 8.61 -2.79
C ALA A 389 6.57 7.14 -3.08
N LEU A 390 7.20 6.83 -4.23
CA LEU A 390 7.64 5.47 -4.56
C LEU A 390 8.72 4.96 -3.59
N THR A 391 9.65 5.82 -3.19
CA THR A 391 10.65 5.49 -2.17
C THR A 391 9.99 5.23 -0.82
N ALA A 392 9.06 6.08 -0.39
CA ALA A 392 8.29 5.91 0.84
C ALA A 392 7.50 4.60 0.87
N LEU A 393 6.98 4.17 -0.26
CA LEU A 393 6.25 2.90 -0.41
C LEU A 393 7.16 1.69 -0.70
N LYS A 394 8.48 1.80 -0.55
CA LYS A 394 9.46 0.74 -0.92
C LYS A 394 9.20 0.16 -2.32
N ALA A 395 8.59 0.95 -3.21
CA ALA A 395 8.29 0.53 -4.56
C ALA A 395 9.50 0.74 -5.49
N ARG A 396 9.46 0.04 -6.65
CA ARG A 396 10.52 0.16 -7.66
C ARG A 396 10.74 1.61 -8.08
N ARG A 397 11.98 2.05 -8.13
CA ARG A 397 12.35 3.40 -8.59
C ARG A 397 11.99 3.57 -10.06
N LEU A 398 11.11 4.55 -10.34
CA LEU A 398 10.65 4.95 -11.66
C LEU A 398 10.85 6.46 -11.79
N MET A 399 11.20 6.93 -12.98
CA MET A 399 11.38 8.37 -13.25
C MET A 399 10.71 8.77 -14.57
N LEU A 400 11.40 8.63 -15.69
CA LEU A 400 10.94 9.11 -17.00
C LEU A 400 9.71 8.37 -17.55
N THR A 401 9.39 7.20 -17.04
CA THR A 401 8.22 6.42 -17.45
C THR A 401 6.92 6.85 -16.78
N ILE A 402 6.98 7.68 -15.72
CA ILE A 402 5.80 8.10 -14.94
C ILE A 402 4.78 8.85 -15.80
N PRO A 403 5.13 9.86 -16.63
CA PRO A 403 4.17 10.55 -17.47
C PRO A 403 3.40 9.58 -18.39
N TRP A 404 4.12 8.66 -19.03
CA TRP A 404 3.51 7.65 -19.91
C TRP A 404 2.57 6.72 -19.15
N PHE A 405 2.97 6.26 -17.98
CA PHE A 405 2.11 5.38 -17.17
C PHE A 405 0.87 6.11 -16.67
N MET A 406 0.95 7.40 -16.35
CA MET A 406 -0.20 8.22 -15.98
C MET A 406 -1.19 8.36 -17.15
N LEU A 407 -0.70 8.60 -18.37
CA LEU A 407 -1.54 8.69 -19.57
C LEU A 407 -2.24 7.37 -19.89
N PHE A 408 -1.54 6.24 -19.80
CA PHE A 408 -2.09 4.94 -20.17
C PHE A 408 -2.92 4.25 -19.09
N ARG A 409 -2.73 4.61 -17.81
CA ARG A 409 -3.42 3.99 -16.67
C ARG A 409 -4.95 4.00 -16.79
N PRO A 410 -5.65 5.06 -17.23
CA PRO A 410 -7.10 5.06 -17.41
C PRO A 410 -7.59 3.99 -18.40
N PHE A 411 -6.86 3.78 -19.50
CA PHE A 411 -7.19 2.74 -20.50
C PHE A 411 -6.99 1.34 -19.93
N HIS A 412 -5.89 1.10 -19.20
CA HIS A 412 -5.70 -0.16 -18.50
C HIS A 412 -6.82 -0.43 -17.49
N ASN A 413 -7.21 0.58 -16.73
CA ASN A 413 -8.33 0.44 -15.80
C ASN A 413 -9.65 0.15 -16.51
N ALA A 414 -9.92 0.80 -17.64
CA ALA A 414 -11.09 0.55 -18.49
C ALA A 414 -11.06 -0.88 -19.06
N TYR A 415 -9.90 -1.32 -19.59
CA TYR A 415 -9.71 -2.69 -20.05
C TYR A 415 -10.05 -3.72 -18.98
N TYR A 416 -9.53 -3.56 -17.75
CA TYR A 416 -9.85 -4.46 -16.65
C TYR A 416 -11.33 -4.40 -16.23
N LYS A 417 -11.99 -3.23 -16.28
CA LYS A 417 -13.42 -3.13 -16.03
C LYS A 417 -14.24 -3.95 -17.03
N ILE A 418 -13.92 -3.84 -18.33
CA ILE A 418 -14.60 -4.59 -19.39
C ILE A 418 -14.34 -6.09 -19.23
N LYS A 419 -13.06 -6.48 -19.08
CA LYS A 419 -12.66 -7.87 -18.90
C LYS A 419 -13.33 -8.52 -17.67
N ASN A 420 -13.41 -7.80 -16.58
CA ASN A 420 -14.06 -8.29 -15.36
C ASN A 420 -15.57 -8.41 -15.53
N LYS A 421 -16.23 -7.47 -16.22
CA LYS A 421 -17.67 -7.56 -16.51
C LYS A 421 -18.00 -8.81 -17.32
N ILE A 422 -17.15 -9.17 -18.29
CA ILE A 422 -17.29 -10.39 -19.12
C ILE A 422 -17.05 -11.63 -18.25
N TYR A 423 -15.99 -11.64 -17.41
CA TYR A 423 -15.66 -12.73 -16.52
C TYR A 423 -16.79 -13.05 -15.56
N TYR A 424 -17.34 -12.04 -14.87
CA TYR A 424 -18.45 -12.22 -13.94
C TYR A 424 -19.75 -12.64 -14.63
N ARG A 425 -19.99 -12.18 -15.85
CA ARG A 425 -21.13 -12.65 -16.65
C ARG A 425 -21.05 -14.12 -16.99
N ARG A 426 -19.85 -14.67 -17.26
CA ARG A 426 -19.62 -16.07 -17.61
C ARG A 426 -19.65 -17.01 -16.41
N ASN A 427 -19.05 -16.60 -15.29
CA ASN A 427 -18.76 -17.51 -14.17
C ASN A 427 -19.74 -17.39 -12.98
N HIS A 428 -20.60 -16.38 -12.95
CA HIS A 428 -21.48 -16.09 -11.80
C HIS A 428 -22.93 -15.85 -12.23
N THR A 429 -23.42 -16.59 -13.23
CA THR A 429 -24.84 -16.58 -13.64
C THR A 429 -25.78 -17.06 -12.55
N TRP A 430 -25.29 -17.83 -11.59
CA TRP A 430 -26.03 -18.34 -10.44
C TRP A 430 -26.29 -17.28 -9.34
N LEU A 431 -25.55 -16.14 -9.32
CA LEU A 431 -25.82 -15.02 -8.41
C LEU A 431 -26.97 -14.10 -8.87
N LYS A 432 -27.64 -14.44 -9.97
CA LYS A 432 -28.75 -13.70 -10.54
C LYS A 432 -30.13 -14.30 -10.26
N LYS A 433 -30.21 -15.33 -9.41
CA LYS A 433 -31.49 -15.88 -8.95
C LYS A 433 -31.72 -15.57 -7.48
#